data_cb0a2b56a998a995c4a38cf21cf1283b
#
_entry.id   cb0a2b56a998a995c4a38cf21cf1283b
#
_cell.length_a   1.000
_cell.length_b   1.000
_cell.length_c   1.000
_cell.angle_alpha   90.00
_cell.angle_beta   90.00
_cell.angle_gamma   90.00
#
_symmetry.space_group_name_H-M   'P 1'
#
loop_
_entity.id
_entity.type
_entity.pdbx_description
1 polymer ?
#
loop_
_entity_poly.entity_id
_entity_poly.type
_entity_poly.pdbx_seq_one_letter_code
_entity_poly.pdbx_strand_id
1 'polypeptide(L)'
;MESSLYVEQKNPRELYEHLARLEDAHAYTPESCEQFAGQIREIHRLKKQRNAVILAHNYQRPEIFEVADFIGDSLELARQATRIDADLIVFCGVHFMAESAKILNPEKTVLLPDLRAGCSLADSVTAERLAERKEELRRLYPDLAVVSYVNTTADVKAESDACCTSSNAAKVVNALPNRHILFVPDENLARYVQQNSDKTIIAGDGNCYVHHQITPDEIMNVKEKLPHVKVLVHPECRADVLALADAVLSTSGMVQYATESAASEFLVVTECGLSDRLLLELPEKKFYKACKLCRYMKMITLEDTLDSLQRMRYEITLDEDVRARAEVALRKMFELGR
;
A
#
# COMPACT_ATOMS: atom_id res chain seq x y z
N MET A 1 -13.49 -13.26 13.49
CA MET A 1 -14.67 -12.40 13.29
C MET A 1 -14.84 -12.29 11.77
N GLU A 2 -15.89 -12.91 11.25
CA GLU A 2 -16.29 -12.71 9.85
C GLU A 2 -16.81 -11.27 9.76
N SER A 3 -15.99 -10.37 9.22
CA SER A 3 -16.47 -9.05 8.83
C SER A 3 -17.47 -9.26 7.69
N SER A 4 -18.70 -8.88 7.93
CA SER A 4 -19.77 -8.86 6.93
C SER A 4 -19.27 -8.17 5.66
N LEU A 5 -19.09 -8.93 4.58
CA LEU A 5 -18.58 -8.52 3.28
C LEU A 5 -19.60 -7.65 2.47
N TYR A 6 -20.53 -7.00 3.13
CA TYR A 6 -21.51 -6.13 2.48
C TYR A 6 -21.48 -4.78 3.17
N VAL A 7 -20.72 -3.85 2.58
CA VAL A 7 -20.92 -2.43 2.88
C VAL A 7 -22.34 -2.08 2.47
N GLU A 8 -23.15 -1.58 3.41
CA GLU A 8 -24.49 -1.12 3.14
C GLU A 8 -24.42 -0.02 2.08
N GLN A 9 -25.12 -0.22 0.94
CA GLN A 9 -25.04 0.72 -0.17
C GLN A 9 -25.74 2.02 0.21
N LYS A 10 -24.95 3.07 0.35
CA LYS A 10 -25.45 4.41 0.61
C LYS A 10 -26.25 4.94 -0.58
N ASN A 11 -27.40 5.56 -0.32
CA ASN A 11 -28.10 6.34 -1.33
C ASN A 11 -27.30 7.64 -1.66
N PRO A 12 -27.60 8.38 -2.73
CA PRO A 12 -26.84 9.57 -3.13
C PRO A 12 -26.68 10.61 -2.03
N ARG A 13 -27.74 10.83 -1.22
CA ARG A 13 -27.70 11.80 -0.13
C ARG A 13 -26.80 11.33 1.02
N GLU A 14 -26.94 10.07 1.42
CA GLU A 14 -26.10 9.46 2.47
C GLU A 14 -24.64 9.45 2.04
N LEU A 15 -24.36 9.15 0.76
CA LEU A 15 -23.01 9.18 0.19
C LEU A 15 -22.44 10.60 0.24
N TYR A 16 -23.23 11.62 -0.13
CA TYR A 16 -22.82 13.02 -0.01
C TYR A 16 -22.57 13.40 1.45
N GLU A 17 -23.47 13.11 2.38
CA GLU A 17 -23.31 13.40 3.81
C GLU A 17 -22.09 12.70 4.41
N HIS A 18 -21.70 11.55 3.87
CA HIS A 18 -20.48 10.82 4.27
C HIS A 18 -19.21 11.47 3.72
N LEU A 19 -19.13 11.70 2.41
CA LEU A 19 -17.93 12.19 1.74
C LEU A 19 -17.69 13.70 1.90
N ALA A 20 -18.74 14.50 2.11
CA ALA A 20 -18.62 15.94 2.37
C ALA A 20 -17.93 16.29 3.70
N ARG A 21 -17.63 15.30 4.54
CA ARG A 21 -16.81 15.46 5.75
C ARG A 21 -15.32 15.67 5.44
N LEU A 22 -14.91 15.34 4.23
CA LEU A 22 -13.53 15.49 3.78
C LEU A 22 -13.22 16.98 3.47
N GLU A 23 -11.97 17.37 3.69
CA GLU A 23 -11.54 18.76 3.47
C GLU A 23 -11.65 19.20 2.01
N ASP A 24 -11.55 18.26 1.07
CA ASP A 24 -11.73 18.50 -0.37
C ASP A 24 -13.22 18.40 -0.78
N ALA A 25 -14.06 19.16 -0.10
CA ALA A 25 -15.50 19.19 -0.33
C ALA A 25 -15.90 19.60 -1.77
N HIS A 26 -14.97 20.22 -2.53
CA HIS A 26 -15.23 20.56 -3.93
C HIS A 26 -15.29 19.34 -4.86
N ALA A 27 -14.66 18.23 -4.49
CA ALA A 27 -14.70 16.98 -5.26
C ALA A 27 -16.03 16.22 -5.06
N TYR A 28 -16.71 16.42 -3.92
CA TYR A 28 -17.90 15.71 -3.52
C TYR A 28 -19.10 16.66 -3.42
N THR A 29 -19.82 16.82 -4.54
CA THR A 29 -21.08 17.55 -4.62
C THR A 29 -22.28 16.59 -4.63
N PRO A 30 -23.52 17.07 -4.37
CA PRO A 30 -24.71 16.23 -4.54
C PRO A 30 -24.80 15.58 -5.92
N GLU A 31 -24.41 16.31 -6.99
CA GLU A 31 -24.45 15.82 -8.38
C GLU A 31 -23.40 14.73 -8.59
N SER A 32 -22.15 14.92 -8.13
CA SER A 32 -21.11 13.88 -8.25
C SER A 32 -21.47 12.63 -7.44
N CYS A 33 -22.06 12.79 -6.25
CA CYS A 33 -22.48 11.67 -5.42
C CYS A 33 -23.68 10.92 -6.01
N GLU A 34 -24.58 11.58 -6.77
CA GLU A 34 -25.62 10.90 -7.53
C GLU A 34 -25.02 9.99 -8.62
N GLN A 35 -24.02 10.50 -9.35
CA GLN A 35 -23.28 9.72 -10.36
C GLN A 35 -22.55 8.54 -9.70
N PHE A 36 -21.80 8.79 -8.62
CA PHE A 36 -21.08 7.75 -7.89
C PHE A 36 -22.00 6.65 -7.35
N ALA A 37 -23.14 7.02 -6.77
CA ALA A 37 -24.10 6.04 -6.29
C ALA A 37 -24.66 5.14 -7.42
N GLY A 38 -24.80 5.68 -8.63
CA GLY A 38 -25.14 4.90 -9.84
C GLY A 38 -24.04 3.89 -10.19
N GLN A 39 -22.77 4.34 -10.24
CA GLN A 39 -21.62 3.48 -10.52
C GLN A 39 -21.42 2.42 -9.43
N ILE A 40 -21.54 2.77 -8.16
CA ILE A 40 -21.42 1.88 -7.02
C ILE A 40 -22.44 0.73 -7.13
N ARG A 41 -23.71 1.04 -7.40
CA ARG A 41 -24.75 0.01 -7.59
C ARG A 41 -24.40 -0.96 -8.71
N GLU A 42 -23.93 -0.44 -9.85
CA GLU A 42 -23.58 -1.28 -10.99
C GLU A 42 -22.33 -2.12 -10.72
N ILE A 43 -21.32 -1.57 -10.04
CA ILE A 43 -20.13 -2.32 -9.60
C ILE A 43 -20.54 -3.48 -8.69
N HIS A 44 -21.40 -3.25 -7.68
CA HIS A 44 -21.87 -4.31 -6.80
C HIS A 44 -22.66 -5.39 -7.54
N ARG A 45 -23.46 -5.00 -8.55
CA ARG A 45 -24.18 -5.96 -9.40
C ARG A 45 -23.21 -6.84 -10.19
N LEU A 46 -22.19 -6.24 -10.79
CA LEU A 46 -21.16 -6.94 -11.57
C LEU A 46 -20.27 -7.83 -10.70
N LYS A 47 -19.90 -7.38 -9.49
CA LYS A 47 -19.16 -8.21 -8.52
C LYS A 47 -19.87 -9.53 -8.26
N LYS A 48 -21.18 -9.49 -7.99
CA LYS A 48 -22.00 -10.70 -7.78
C LYS A 48 -22.05 -11.57 -9.04
N GLN A 49 -22.28 -10.94 -10.20
CA GLN A 49 -22.43 -11.66 -11.47
C GLN A 49 -21.15 -12.39 -11.88
N ARG A 50 -19.97 -11.82 -11.55
CA ARG A 50 -18.66 -12.32 -11.98
C ARG A 50 -17.90 -13.08 -10.89
N ASN A 51 -18.51 -13.31 -9.75
CA ASN A 51 -17.80 -13.82 -8.56
C ASN A 51 -16.51 -13.05 -8.31
N ALA A 52 -16.62 -11.71 -8.22
CA ALA A 52 -15.50 -10.80 -8.13
C ALA A 52 -15.39 -10.15 -6.75
N VAL A 53 -14.16 -9.89 -6.32
CA VAL A 53 -13.83 -9.07 -5.15
C VAL A 53 -12.97 -7.89 -5.54
N ILE A 54 -13.12 -6.79 -4.81
CA ILE A 54 -12.32 -5.57 -4.95
C ILE A 54 -11.42 -5.42 -3.73
N LEU A 55 -10.11 -5.38 -3.98
CA LEU A 55 -9.09 -5.07 -2.99
C LEU A 55 -8.64 -3.62 -3.18
N ALA A 56 -8.71 -2.79 -2.14
CA ALA A 56 -8.33 -1.38 -2.21
C ALA A 56 -7.20 -1.05 -1.22
N HIS A 57 -6.18 -0.35 -1.71
CA HIS A 57 -5.12 0.16 -0.84
C HIS A 57 -5.59 1.37 -0.04
N ASN A 58 -5.05 1.56 1.16
CA ASN A 58 -5.32 2.66 2.09
C ASN A 58 -5.17 4.08 1.48
N TYR A 59 -4.45 4.21 0.38
CA TYR A 59 -4.21 5.47 -0.33
C TYR A 59 -5.18 5.73 -1.48
N GLN A 60 -6.18 4.89 -1.67
CA GLN A 60 -7.15 5.09 -2.76
C GLN A 60 -8.03 6.32 -2.55
N ARG A 61 -8.79 6.67 -3.57
CA ARG A 61 -9.83 7.70 -3.48
C ARG A 61 -10.93 7.22 -2.55
N PRO A 62 -11.51 8.11 -1.72
CA PRO A 62 -12.54 7.74 -0.76
C PRO A 62 -13.75 7.02 -1.36
N GLU A 63 -14.19 7.41 -2.57
CA GLU A 63 -15.30 6.76 -3.26
C GLU A 63 -15.02 5.30 -3.66
N ILE A 64 -13.75 4.89 -3.80
CA ILE A 64 -13.36 3.50 -4.06
C ILE A 64 -13.61 2.62 -2.83
N PHE A 65 -13.53 3.17 -1.63
CA PHE A 65 -13.80 2.41 -0.41
C PHE A 65 -15.25 1.93 -0.33
N GLU A 66 -16.19 2.62 -1.00
CA GLU A 66 -17.61 2.24 -1.04
C GLU A 66 -17.88 0.94 -1.84
N VAL A 67 -16.93 0.50 -2.66
CA VAL A 67 -17.06 -0.73 -3.47
C VAL A 67 -16.05 -1.82 -3.06
N ALA A 68 -15.09 -1.48 -2.21
CA ALA A 68 -14.04 -2.39 -1.77
C ALA A 68 -14.58 -3.47 -0.80
N ASP A 69 -14.15 -4.71 -0.98
CA ASP A 69 -14.41 -5.79 -0.03
C ASP A 69 -13.37 -5.82 1.09
N PHE A 70 -12.14 -5.41 0.77
CA PHE A 70 -11.05 -5.29 1.73
C PHE A 70 -10.27 -4.01 1.46
N ILE A 71 -9.96 -3.28 2.53
CA ILE A 71 -9.13 -2.09 2.51
C ILE A 71 -7.96 -2.33 3.46
N GLY A 72 -6.73 -2.14 2.97
CA GLY A 72 -5.56 -2.41 3.79
C GLY A 72 -4.25 -1.91 3.21
N ASP A 73 -3.13 -2.26 3.87
CA ASP A 73 -1.79 -2.09 3.33
C ASP A 73 -1.40 -3.25 2.38
N SER A 74 -0.22 -3.15 1.78
CA SER A 74 0.27 -4.15 0.82
C SER A 74 0.34 -5.57 1.41
N LEU A 75 0.70 -5.71 2.71
CA LEU A 75 0.80 -7.01 3.35
C LEU A 75 -0.58 -7.63 3.61
N GLU A 76 -1.51 -6.82 4.11
CA GLU A 76 -2.88 -7.26 4.39
C GLU A 76 -3.58 -7.68 3.10
N LEU A 77 -3.50 -6.85 2.04
CA LEU A 77 -4.12 -7.15 0.76
C LEU A 77 -3.50 -8.39 0.10
N ALA A 78 -2.17 -8.56 0.18
CA ALA A 78 -1.51 -9.77 -0.31
C ALA A 78 -1.98 -11.03 0.46
N ARG A 79 -2.13 -10.94 1.79
CA ARG A 79 -2.68 -12.04 2.61
C ARG A 79 -4.14 -12.31 2.28
N GLN A 80 -4.95 -11.28 2.12
CA GLN A 80 -6.36 -11.44 1.74
C GLN A 80 -6.49 -12.10 0.37
N ALA A 81 -5.70 -11.68 -0.62
CA ALA A 81 -5.72 -12.29 -1.94
C ALA A 81 -5.57 -13.82 -1.90
N THR A 82 -4.74 -14.36 -0.98
CA THR A 82 -4.55 -15.83 -0.83
C THR A 82 -5.75 -16.57 -0.20
N ARG A 83 -6.70 -15.85 0.40
CA ARG A 83 -7.82 -16.44 1.16
C ARG A 83 -9.17 -16.27 0.48
N ILE A 84 -9.21 -15.52 -0.60
CA ILE A 84 -10.43 -15.17 -1.31
C ILE A 84 -10.94 -16.38 -2.11
N ASP A 85 -12.21 -16.70 -1.92
CA ASP A 85 -12.94 -17.67 -2.76
C ASP A 85 -13.73 -16.90 -3.84
N ALA A 86 -12.99 -16.29 -4.77
CA ALA A 86 -13.53 -15.58 -5.92
C ALA A 86 -12.68 -15.88 -7.15
N ASP A 87 -13.30 -15.86 -8.33
CA ASP A 87 -12.63 -16.13 -9.61
C ASP A 87 -11.89 -14.90 -10.14
N LEU A 88 -12.35 -13.71 -9.72
CA LEU A 88 -11.89 -12.42 -10.21
C LEU A 88 -11.50 -11.50 -9.04
N ILE A 89 -10.31 -10.93 -9.12
CA ILE A 89 -9.81 -9.90 -8.23
C ILE A 89 -9.67 -8.59 -9.02
N VAL A 90 -10.36 -7.54 -8.61
CA VAL A 90 -10.08 -6.18 -9.09
C VAL A 90 -9.21 -5.48 -8.06
N PHE A 91 -8.01 -5.08 -8.46
CA PHE A 91 -7.04 -4.50 -7.54
C PHE A 91 -6.99 -2.98 -7.70
N CYS A 92 -7.63 -2.25 -6.78
CA CYS A 92 -7.57 -0.79 -6.69
C CYS A 92 -6.34 -0.39 -5.85
N GLY A 93 -5.21 -0.28 -6.54
CA GLY A 93 -3.89 0.04 -6.00
C GLY A 93 -2.95 0.45 -7.12
N VAL A 94 -1.72 -0.05 -7.10
CA VAL A 94 -0.75 0.18 -8.17
C VAL A 94 -0.24 -1.14 -8.75
N HIS A 95 0.41 -1.09 -9.91
CA HIS A 95 0.75 -2.23 -10.75
C HIS A 95 1.43 -3.38 -9.98
N PHE A 96 2.50 -3.11 -9.22
CA PHE A 96 3.23 -4.14 -8.47
C PHE A 96 2.38 -4.86 -7.41
N MET A 97 1.31 -4.22 -6.91
CA MET A 97 0.37 -4.86 -5.97
C MET A 97 -0.54 -5.84 -6.71
N ALA A 98 -1.03 -5.45 -7.88
CA ALA A 98 -1.82 -6.34 -8.74
C ALA A 98 -0.97 -7.53 -9.24
N GLU A 99 0.32 -7.31 -9.58
CA GLU A 99 1.27 -8.40 -9.86
C GLU A 99 1.41 -9.32 -8.65
N SER A 100 1.57 -8.77 -7.44
CA SER A 100 1.69 -9.59 -6.21
C SER A 100 0.44 -10.45 -5.97
N ALA A 101 -0.75 -9.91 -6.26
CA ALA A 101 -1.99 -10.66 -6.20
C ALA A 101 -2.02 -11.78 -7.26
N LYS A 102 -1.57 -11.51 -8.50
CA LYS A 102 -1.48 -12.52 -9.58
C LYS A 102 -0.43 -13.59 -9.30
N ILE A 103 0.74 -13.23 -8.77
CA ILE A 103 1.78 -14.18 -8.36
C ILE A 103 1.23 -15.20 -7.36
N LEU A 104 0.45 -14.74 -6.40
CA LEU A 104 -0.10 -15.57 -5.32
C LEU A 104 -1.38 -16.33 -5.71
N ASN A 105 -2.01 -15.98 -6.83
CA ASN A 105 -3.25 -16.56 -7.34
C ASN A 105 -3.17 -16.76 -8.87
N PRO A 106 -2.30 -17.63 -9.36
CA PRO A 106 -2.08 -17.76 -10.79
C PRO A 106 -3.31 -18.22 -11.57
N GLU A 107 -4.23 -18.95 -10.92
CA GLU A 107 -5.48 -19.43 -11.51
C GLU A 107 -6.56 -18.37 -11.62
N LYS A 108 -6.46 -17.27 -10.85
CA LYS A 108 -7.49 -16.21 -10.85
C LYS A 108 -7.19 -15.14 -11.88
N THR A 109 -8.24 -14.55 -12.40
CA THR A 109 -8.12 -13.29 -13.16
C THR A 109 -7.87 -12.13 -12.19
N VAL A 110 -6.81 -11.36 -12.43
CA VAL A 110 -6.50 -10.15 -11.66
C VAL A 110 -6.54 -8.96 -12.60
N LEU A 111 -7.41 -8.00 -12.35
CA LEU A 111 -7.54 -6.77 -13.13
C LEU A 111 -6.97 -5.58 -12.37
N LEU A 112 -6.25 -4.71 -13.08
CA LEU A 112 -5.85 -3.38 -12.61
C LEU A 112 -6.66 -2.33 -13.40
N PRO A 113 -7.56 -1.58 -12.78
CA PRO A 113 -8.50 -0.71 -13.52
C PRO A 113 -7.85 0.34 -14.42
N ASP A 114 -6.64 0.80 -14.10
CA ASP A 114 -5.86 1.70 -14.96
C ASP A 114 -4.38 1.28 -14.98
N LEU A 115 -3.85 0.92 -16.16
CA LEU A 115 -2.44 0.52 -16.33
C LEU A 115 -1.44 1.65 -16.04
N ARG A 116 -1.87 2.92 -16.03
CA ARG A 116 -1.04 4.07 -15.65
C ARG A 116 -0.80 4.15 -14.15
N ALA A 117 -1.54 3.38 -13.35
CA ALA A 117 -1.34 3.26 -11.90
C ALA A 117 -0.03 2.50 -11.59
N GLY A 118 1.11 3.11 -11.93
CA GLY A 118 2.46 2.61 -11.69
C GLY A 118 3.03 3.00 -10.33
N CYS A 119 4.35 2.89 -10.17
CA CYS A 119 5.06 3.32 -8.97
C CYS A 119 6.50 3.70 -9.31
N SER A 120 6.88 4.98 -9.17
CA SER A 120 8.23 5.44 -9.46
C SER A 120 9.31 4.80 -8.57
N LEU A 121 8.95 4.36 -7.37
CA LEU A 121 9.85 3.59 -6.52
C LEU A 121 10.07 2.18 -7.09
N ALA A 122 9.01 1.52 -7.56
CA ALA A 122 9.13 0.21 -8.21
C ALA A 122 9.98 0.28 -9.49
N ASP A 123 9.88 1.39 -10.23
CA ASP A 123 10.61 1.63 -11.47
C ASP A 123 12.08 2.00 -11.25
N SER A 124 12.51 2.27 -10.00
CA SER A 124 13.89 2.69 -9.70
C SER A 124 14.91 1.56 -9.78
N VAL A 125 14.48 0.30 -9.76
CA VAL A 125 15.33 -0.89 -9.88
C VAL A 125 14.76 -1.85 -10.93
N THR A 126 15.62 -2.40 -11.80
CA THR A 126 15.27 -3.47 -12.73
C THR A 126 15.89 -4.80 -12.29
N ALA A 127 15.34 -5.91 -12.77
CA ALA A 127 15.86 -7.25 -12.47
C ALA A 127 17.32 -7.41 -12.92
N GLU A 128 17.67 -6.89 -14.10
CA GLU A 128 19.02 -6.96 -14.66
C GLU A 128 20.02 -6.21 -13.76
N ARG A 129 19.70 -4.97 -13.38
CA ARG A 129 20.57 -4.17 -12.48
C ARG A 129 20.71 -4.81 -11.11
N LEU A 130 19.62 -5.42 -10.60
CA LEU A 130 19.65 -6.13 -9.34
C LEU A 130 20.53 -7.39 -9.44
N ALA A 131 20.41 -8.17 -10.52
CA ALA A 131 21.24 -9.37 -10.74
C ALA A 131 22.73 -9.02 -10.82
N GLU A 132 23.10 -7.99 -11.59
CA GLU A 132 24.49 -7.49 -11.67
C GLU A 132 25.00 -7.06 -10.29
N ARG A 133 24.24 -6.25 -9.56
CA ARG A 133 24.61 -5.78 -8.23
C ARG A 133 24.73 -6.89 -7.21
N LYS A 134 23.83 -7.87 -7.27
CA LYS A 134 23.86 -9.09 -6.44
C LYS A 134 25.13 -9.89 -6.67
N GLU A 135 25.53 -10.07 -7.93
CA GLU A 135 26.76 -10.80 -8.27
C GLU A 135 28.03 -10.08 -7.79
N GLU A 136 28.12 -8.76 -7.99
CA GLU A 136 29.24 -7.94 -7.47
C GLU A 136 29.37 -8.05 -5.95
N LEU A 137 28.24 -7.87 -5.23
CA LEU A 137 28.24 -7.88 -3.78
C LEU A 137 28.49 -9.28 -3.19
N ARG A 138 28.08 -10.36 -3.83
CA ARG A 138 28.36 -11.75 -3.40
C ARG A 138 29.85 -12.09 -3.44
N ARG A 139 30.62 -11.45 -4.30
CA ARG A 139 32.10 -11.56 -4.30
C ARG A 139 32.75 -10.97 -3.05
N LEU A 140 32.12 -9.93 -2.47
CA LEU A 140 32.59 -9.27 -1.26
C LEU A 140 31.96 -9.88 0.01
N TYR A 141 30.71 -10.29 -0.09
CA TYR A 141 29.90 -10.83 0.99
C TYR A 141 29.26 -12.15 0.56
N PRO A 142 29.98 -13.30 0.74
CA PRO A 142 29.47 -14.60 0.25
C PRO A 142 28.15 -15.04 0.86
N ASP A 143 27.78 -14.49 2.02
CA ASP A 143 26.51 -14.75 2.72
C ASP A 143 25.41 -13.74 2.36
N LEU A 144 25.56 -12.93 1.32
CA LEU A 144 24.59 -11.91 0.94
C LEU A 144 23.21 -12.51 0.61
N ALA A 145 22.17 -11.97 1.23
CA ALA A 145 20.79 -12.17 0.80
C ALA A 145 20.19 -10.86 0.25
N VAL A 146 19.27 -10.99 -0.72
CA VAL A 146 18.51 -9.89 -1.30
C VAL A 146 17.12 -9.87 -0.69
N VAL A 147 16.74 -8.76 -0.08
CA VAL A 147 15.39 -8.49 0.40
C VAL A 147 14.78 -7.37 -0.42
N SER A 148 13.72 -7.68 -1.14
CA SER A 148 12.97 -6.69 -1.91
C SER A 148 11.76 -6.21 -1.12
N TYR A 149 11.65 -4.91 -0.97
CA TYR A 149 10.37 -4.31 -0.64
C TYR A 149 9.35 -4.66 -1.75
N VAL A 150 8.10 -4.99 -1.39
CA VAL A 150 7.08 -5.40 -2.37
C VAL A 150 6.80 -4.34 -3.45
N ASN A 151 7.23 -3.08 -3.22
CA ASN A 151 7.21 -1.99 -4.18
C ASN A 151 8.29 -2.17 -5.26
N THR A 152 8.24 -3.28 -5.95
CA THR A 152 9.10 -3.72 -7.06
C THR A 152 8.28 -4.54 -8.04
N THR A 153 8.76 -4.72 -9.28
CA THR A 153 8.10 -5.57 -10.28
C THR A 153 8.21 -7.06 -9.93
N ALA A 154 7.43 -7.90 -10.62
CA ALA A 154 7.52 -9.36 -10.50
C ALA A 154 8.93 -9.88 -10.83
N ASP A 155 9.58 -9.31 -11.85
CA ASP A 155 10.94 -9.68 -12.27
C ASP A 155 11.98 -9.42 -11.17
N VAL A 156 11.89 -8.28 -10.49
CA VAL A 156 12.76 -7.94 -9.34
C VAL A 156 12.51 -8.88 -8.16
N LYS A 157 11.25 -9.22 -7.89
CA LYS A 157 10.91 -10.21 -6.86
C LYS A 157 11.49 -11.60 -7.17
N ALA A 158 11.49 -11.99 -8.46
CA ALA A 158 12.06 -13.26 -8.91
C ALA A 158 13.58 -13.36 -8.69
N GLU A 159 14.30 -12.23 -8.61
CA GLU A 159 15.73 -12.16 -8.30
C GLU A 159 16.03 -12.06 -6.79
N SER A 160 15.01 -12.05 -5.95
CA SER A 160 15.12 -11.79 -4.51
C SER A 160 15.03 -13.06 -3.67
N ASP A 161 15.73 -13.09 -2.53
CA ASP A 161 15.71 -14.21 -1.59
C ASP A 161 14.46 -14.15 -0.67
N ALA A 162 13.92 -12.94 -0.40
CA ALA A 162 12.66 -12.71 0.30
C ALA A 162 12.09 -11.35 -0.07
N CYS A 163 10.76 -11.21 0.05
CA CYS A 163 10.12 -9.90 0.03
C CYS A 163 9.81 -9.40 1.46
N CYS A 164 9.51 -8.11 1.57
CA CYS A 164 8.98 -7.50 2.79
C CYS A 164 8.02 -6.37 2.46
N THR A 165 7.29 -5.89 3.48
CA THR A 165 6.53 -4.64 3.44
C THR A 165 7.03 -3.69 4.52
N SER A 166 6.56 -2.44 4.53
CA SER A 166 6.88 -1.48 5.60
C SER A 166 6.47 -1.97 6.99
N SER A 167 5.47 -2.85 7.08
CA SER A 167 4.99 -3.39 8.36
C SER A 167 5.86 -4.51 8.94
N ASN A 168 6.63 -5.23 8.11
CA ASN A 168 7.38 -6.40 8.55
C ASN A 168 8.86 -6.43 8.14
N ALA A 169 9.38 -5.37 7.51
CA ALA A 169 10.73 -5.35 6.95
C ALA A 169 11.82 -5.75 7.97
N ALA A 170 11.81 -5.14 9.15
CA ALA A 170 12.79 -5.46 10.20
C ALA A 170 12.65 -6.93 10.69
N LYS A 171 11.41 -7.45 10.80
CA LYS A 171 11.18 -8.85 11.20
C LYS A 171 11.72 -9.82 10.16
N VAL A 172 11.41 -9.60 8.88
CA VAL A 172 11.89 -10.44 7.77
C VAL A 172 13.41 -10.44 7.72
N VAL A 173 14.02 -9.27 7.74
CA VAL A 173 15.48 -9.12 7.72
C VAL A 173 16.12 -9.85 8.90
N ASN A 174 15.63 -9.63 10.12
CA ASN A 174 16.21 -10.25 11.32
C ASN A 174 16.04 -11.78 11.36
N ALA A 175 14.99 -12.33 10.75
CA ALA A 175 14.74 -13.76 10.67
C ALA A 175 15.60 -14.50 9.64
N LEU A 176 16.21 -13.81 8.67
CA LEU A 176 17.13 -14.43 7.72
C LEU A 176 18.43 -14.87 8.42
N PRO A 177 19.09 -15.96 8.03
CA PRO A 177 20.38 -16.39 8.60
C PRO A 177 21.55 -15.51 8.17
N ASN A 178 21.42 -14.79 7.07
CA ASN A 178 22.43 -13.99 6.42
C ASN A 178 22.78 -12.75 7.24
N ARG A 179 24.07 -12.38 7.32
CA ARG A 179 24.55 -11.17 8.00
C ARG A 179 24.45 -9.95 7.10
N HIS A 180 24.71 -10.11 5.81
CA HIS A 180 24.69 -9.03 4.82
C HIS A 180 23.40 -9.08 4.01
N ILE A 181 22.68 -7.96 3.95
CA ILE A 181 21.40 -7.86 3.27
C ILE A 181 21.46 -6.73 2.25
N LEU A 182 21.28 -7.03 0.97
CA LEU A 182 20.97 -6.02 -0.04
C LEU A 182 19.48 -5.75 0.04
N PHE A 183 19.11 -4.55 0.47
CA PHE A 183 17.72 -4.12 0.63
C PHE A 183 17.33 -3.15 -0.47
N VAL A 184 16.38 -3.52 -1.31
CA VAL A 184 15.95 -2.74 -2.48
C VAL A 184 14.43 -2.51 -2.46
N PRO A 185 13.92 -1.44 -3.10
CA PRO A 185 14.65 -0.33 -3.68
C PRO A 185 14.78 0.87 -2.73
N ASP A 186 13.98 0.98 -1.65
CA ASP A 186 13.82 2.19 -0.83
C ASP A 186 14.96 2.38 0.17
N GLU A 187 15.74 3.45 -0.01
CA GLU A 187 16.86 3.81 0.85
C GLU A 187 16.43 4.23 2.28
N ASN A 188 15.28 4.90 2.41
CA ASN A 188 14.80 5.37 3.71
C ASN A 188 14.29 4.19 4.55
N LEU A 189 13.52 3.29 3.94
CA LEU A 189 13.08 2.05 4.60
C LEU A 189 14.30 1.18 4.97
N ALA A 190 15.31 1.08 4.10
CA ALA A 190 16.55 0.37 4.39
C ALA A 190 17.27 0.95 5.62
N ARG A 191 17.36 2.29 5.74
CA ARG A 191 17.92 2.98 6.91
C ARG A 191 17.11 2.71 8.18
N TYR A 192 15.77 2.73 8.09
CA TYR A 192 14.91 2.36 9.20
C TYR A 192 15.14 0.91 9.64
N VAL A 193 15.27 -0.02 8.70
CA VAL A 193 15.60 -1.42 8.99
C VAL A 193 16.96 -1.55 9.64
N GLN A 194 17.99 -0.80 9.18
CA GLN A 194 19.33 -0.80 9.79
C GLN A 194 19.29 -0.38 11.26
N GLN A 195 18.45 0.60 11.62
CA GLN A 195 18.29 1.04 13.02
C GLN A 195 17.62 -0.02 13.91
N ASN A 196 16.92 -0.99 13.31
CA ASN A 196 16.18 -2.04 13.99
C ASN A 196 16.78 -3.45 13.74
N SER A 197 18.07 -3.52 13.34
CA SER A 197 18.75 -4.76 13.01
C SER A 197 20.26 -4.68 13.31
N ASP A 198 20.81 -5.79 13.82
CA ASP A 198 22.25 -5.96 14.02
C ASP A 198 22.99 -6.40 12.74
N LYS A 199 22.26 -6.57 11.64
CA LYS A 199 22.81 -6.98 10.35
C LYS A 199 23.36 -5.78 9.59
N THR A 200 24.18 -6.05 8.58
CA THR A 200 24.68 -5.03 7.66
C THR A 200 23.70 -4.87 6.50
N ILE A 201 23.03 -3.74 6.44
CA ILE A 201 22.07 -3.43 5.38
C ILE A 201 22.77 -2.59 4.30
N ILE A 202 22.83 -3.13 3.09
CA ILE A 202 23.28 -2.43 1.90
C ILE A 202 22.04 -1.91 1.21
N ALA A 203 21.81 -0.60 1.28
CA ALA A 203 20.62 0.03 0.74
C ALA A 203 20.69 0.15 -0.79
N GLY A 204 19.52 0.00 -1.45
CA GLY A 204 19.28 0.54 -2.78
C GLY A 204 19.29 2.07 -2.78
N ASP A 205 19.19 2.67 -3.95
CA ASP A 205 19.28 4.12 -4.20
C ASP A 205 17.93 4.75 -4.61
N GLY A 206 16.84 3.98 -4.55
CA GLY A 206 15.48 4.48 -4.78
C GLY A 206 14.85 5.10 -3.54
N ASN A 207 13.85 5.95 -3.73
CA ASN A 207 13.01 6.45 -2.65
C ASN A 207 11.58 6.73 -3.14
N CYS A 208 10.62 6.68 -2.22
CA CYS A 208 9.25 7.09 -2.50
C CYS A 208 9.17 8.62 -2.51
N TYR A 209 8.90 9.23 -3.67
CA TYR A 209 8.85 10.69 -3.80
C TYR A 209 7.82 11.34 -2.87
N VAL A 210 6.74 10.64 -2.55
CA VAL A 210 5.69 11.12 -1.63
C VAL A 210 6.27 11.33 -0.23
N HIS A 211 6.89 10.30 0.33
CA HIS A 211 7.41 10.31 1.69
C HIS A 211 8.73 11.09 1.80
N HIS A 212 9.58 11.00 0.77
CA HIS A 212 10.87 11.69 0.74
C HIS A 212 10.74 13.22 0.72
N GLN A 213 9.64 13.76 0.15
CA GLN A 213 9.38 15.20 0.09
C GLN A 213 8.77 15.80 1.36
N ILE A 214 8.33 14.99 2.31
CA ILE A 214 7.84 15.50 3.60
C ILE A 214 9.03 16.01 4.40
N THR A 215 8.88 17.19 5.03
CA THR A 215 9.96 17.88 5.74
C THR A 215 9.72 17.92 7.25
N PRO A 216 10.79 18.01 8.07
CA PRO A 216 10.67 18.23 9.51
C PRO A 216 9.89 19.49 9.87
N ASP A 217 10.04 20.57 9.09
CA ASP A 217 9.38 21.85 9.34
C ASP A 217 7.85 21.73 9.26
N GLU A 218 7.32 20.91 8.34
CA GLU A 218 5.88 20.64 8.25
C GLU A 218 5.34 20.02 9.54
N ILE A 219 6.12 19.15 10.18
CA ILE A 219 5.73 18.49 11.44
C ILE A 219 5.88 19.46 12.61
N MET A 220 7.00 20.17 12.70
CA MET A 220 7.28 21.11 13.78
C MET A 220 6.25 22.24 13.81
N ASN A 221 5.85 22.78 12.66
CA ASN A 221 4.80 23.82 12.57
C ASN A 221 3.45 23.36 13.14
N VAL A 222 3.13 22.06 13.04
CA VAL A 222 1.91 21.52 13.66
C VAL A 222 2.12 21.31 15.15
N LYS A 223 3.25 20.74 15.57
CA LYS A 223 3.57 20.49 16.99
C LYS A 223 3.63 21.77 17.83
N GLU A 224 4.10 22.88 17.25
CA GLU A 224 4.09 24.20 17.93
C GLU A 224 2.67 24.67 18.25
N LYS A 225 1.71 24.43 17.37
CA LYS A 225 0.30 24.82 17.54
C LYS A 225 -0.49 23.80 18.36
N LEU A 226 -0.10 22.53 18.28
CA LEU A 226 -0.78 21.39 18.89
C LEU A 226 0.24 20.51 19.65
N PRO A 227 0.71 20.93 20.84
CA PRO A 227 1.78 20.22 21.56
C PRO A 227 1.44 18.80 22.00
N HIS A 228 0.17 18.44 22.04
CA HIS A 228 -0.32 17.12 22.48
C HIS A 228 -0.67 16.18 21.32
N VAL A 229 -0.54 16.65 20.05
CA VAL A 229 -0.83 15.84 18.86
C VAL A 229 0.10 14.64 18.80
N LYS A 230 -0.47 13.47 18.51
CA LYS A 230 0.33 12.25 18.27
C LYS A 230 0.79 12.19 16.83
N VAL A 231 2.10 12.11 16.63
CA VAL A 231 2.73 12.10 15.31
C VAL A 231 2.98 10.67 14.85
N LEU A 232 2.23 10.23 13.82
CA LEU A 232 2.36 8.91 13.21
C LEU A 232 3.07 9.04 11.88
N VAL A 233 4.23 8.40 11.72
CA VAL A 233 5.10 8.57 10.55
C VAL A 233 5.30 7.25 9.81
N HIS A 234 5.25 7.29 8.48
CA HIS A 234 5.54 6.12 7.64
C HIS A 234 7.06 5.88 7.52
N PRO A 235 7.57 4.64 7.61
CA PRO A 235 9.01 4.35 7.61
C PRO A 235 9.74 4.65 6.27
N GLU A 236 9.03 4.95 5.19
CA GLU A 236 9.61 5.49 3.95
C GLU A 236 9.99 6.99 4.05
N CYS A 237 9.64 7.67 5.15
CA CYS A 237 10.08 9.04 5.38
C CYS A 237 11.57 9.09 5.73
N ARG A 238 12.20 10.25 5.50
CA ARG A 238 13.60 10.48 5.84
C ARG A 238 13.85 10.36 7.35
N ALA A 239 15.08 10.03 7.73
CA ALA A 239 15.46 9.83 9.13
C ALA A 239 15.21 11.05 10.02
N ASP A 240 15.36 12.27 9.50
CA ASP A 240 15.08 13.53 10.22
C ASP A 240 13.58 13.70 10.53
N VAL A 241 12.72 13.19 9.66
CA VAL A 241 11.25 13.15 9.86
C VAL A 241 10.88 12.04 10.86
N LEU A 242 11.47 10.85 10.72
CA LEU A 242 11.24 9.73 11.63
C LEU A 242 11.61 10.08 13.08
N ALA A 243 12.64 10.92 13.29
CA ALA A 243 13.06 11.36 14.63
C ALA A 243 12.00 12.21 15.38
N LEU A 244 11.00 12.74 14.69
CA LEU A 244 9.92 13.54 15.27
C LEU A 244 8.66 12.71 15.60
N ALA A 245 8.66 11.41 15.28
CA ALA A 245 7.51 10.52 15.42
C ALA A 245 7.25 10.10 16.87
N ASP A 246 5.99 10.04 17.26
CA ASP A 246 5.55 9.27 18.44
C ASP A 246 5.48 7.77 18.11
N ALA A 247 5.15 7.43 16.86
CA ALA A 247 5.17 6.05 16.36
C ALA A 247 5.53 6.01 14.87
N VAL A 248 6.39 5.04 14.49
CA VAL A 248 6.74 4.75 13.09
C VAL A 248 5.99 3.48 12.69
N LEU A 249 5.06 3.59 11.74
CA LEU A 249 4.05 2.56 11.45
C LEU A 249 3.78 2.45 9.93
N SER A 250 3.39 1.25 9.49
CA SER A 250 2.74 1.08 8.19
C SER A 250 1.36 1.75 8.19
N THR A 251 0.73 1.87 7.03
CA THR A 251 -0.60 2.51 6.92
C THR A 251 -1.66 1.79 7.75
N SER A 252 -1.72 0.46 7.71
CA SER A 252 -2.63 -0.31 8.57
C SER A 252 -2.25 -0.22 10.05
N GLY A 253 -0.96 -0.16 10.36
CA GLY A 253 -0.48 0.11 11.72
C GLY A 253 -0.92 1.48 12.23
N MET A 254 -0.97 2.51 11.37
CA MET A 254 -1.50 3.84 11.74
C MET A 254 -3.01 3.79 12.01
N VAL A 255 -3.77 3.07 11.18
CA VAL A 255 -5.23 2.89 11.40
C VAL A 255 -5.46 2.18 12.73
N GLN A 256 -4.76 1.09 12.99
CA GLN A 256 -4.88 0.35 14.24
C GLN A 256 -4.49 1.22 15.45
N TYR A 257 -3.36 1.91 15.38
CA TYR A 257 -2.91 2.80 16.45
C TYR A 257 -3.93 3.90 16.74
N ALA A 258 -4.46 4.54 15.71
CA ALA A 258 -5.46 5.57 15.85
C ALA A 258 -6.77 5.04 16.46
N THR A 259 -7.17 3.81 16.09
CA THR A 259 -8.38 3.14 16.62
C THR A 259 -8.23 2.81 18.11
N GLU A 260 -7.10 2.21 18.49
CA GLU A 260 -6.87 1.70 19.87
C GLU A 260 -6.41 2.78 20.85
N SER A 261 -5.83 3.87 20.37
CA SER A 261 -5.28 4.95 21.21
C SER A 261 -6.37 5.75 21.93
N ALA A 262 -6.11 6.11 23.18
CA ALA A 262 -6.92 7.08 23.92
C ALA A 262 -6.74 8.53 23.44
N ALA A 263 -5.73 8.83 22.61
CA ALA A 263 -5.54 10.15 22.04
C ALA A 263 -6.67 10.48 21.04
N SER A 264 -7.04 11.75 21.00
CA SER A 264 -8.09 12.26 20.11
C SER A 264 -7.56 13.08 18.92
N GLU A 265 -6.26 13.39 18.90
CA GLU A 265 -5.64 14.24 17.88
C GLU A 265 -4.36 13.61 17.34
N PHE A 266 -4.28 13.44 16.02
CA PHE A 266 -3.17 12.79 15.32
C PHE A 266 -2.66 13.64 14.17
N LEU A 267 -1.34 13.73 14.02
CA LEU A 267 -0.68 14.20 12.81
C LEU A 267 -0.25 12.98 12.00
N VAL A 268 -0.86 12.80 10.84
CA VAL A 268 -0.61 11.66 9.94
C VAL A 268 0.40 12.08 8.88
N VAL A 269 1.57 11.45 8.93
CA VAL A 269 2.74 11.78 8.11
C VAL A 269 2.97 10.66 7.10
N THR A 270 2.22 10.72 5.99
CA THR A 270 2.26 9.75 4.90
C THR A 270 1.53 10.30 3.67
N GLU A 271 1.00 9.45 2.79
CA GLU A 271 0.15 9.85 1.66
C GLU A 271 -1.22 10.33 2.15
N CYS A 272 -1.76 11.37 1.53
CA CYS A 272 -2.96 12.09 2.03
C CYS A 272 -4.22 11.23 2.13
N GLY A 273 -4.39 10.23 1.27
CA GLY A 273 -5.58 9.35 1.26
C GLY A 273 -5.79 8.56 2.54
N LEU A 274 -4.71 8.26 3.28
CA LEU A 274 -4.87 7.61 4.59
C LEU A 274 -5.59 8.51 5.59
N SER A 275 -5.29 9.80 5.57
CA SER A 275 -5.99 10.77 6.43
C SER A 275 -7.47 10.87 6.07
N ASP A 276 -7.80 10.81 4.78
CA ASP A 276 -9.20 10.81 4.31
C ASP A 276 -9.94 9.58 4.84
N ARG A 277 -9.33 8.39 4.73
CA ARG A 277 -9.88 7.16 5.31
C ARG A 277 -10.12 7.29 6.81
N LEU A 278 -9.12 7.77 7.56
CA LEU A 278 -9.22 7.90 9.02
C LEU A 278 -10.32 8.89 9.44
N LEU A 279 -10.50 10.00 8.71
CA LEU A 279 -11.58 10.96 8.96
C LEU A 279 -12.97 10.35 8.75
N LEU A 280 -13.11 9.43 7.79
CA LEU A 280 -14.38 8.75 7.53
C LEU A 280 -14.68 7.63 8.53
N GLU A 281 -13.66 6.87 8.94
CA GLU A 281 -13.81 5.71 9.83
C GLU A 281 -13.85 6.09 11.33
N LEU A 282 -13.16 7.17 11.72
CA LEU A 282 -13.04 7.62 13.12
C LEU A 282 -13.46 9.10 13.27
N PRO A 283 -14.73 9.43 13.01
CA PRO A 283 -15.21 10.82 12.96
C PRO A 283 -15.15 11.55 14.31
N GLU A 284 -14.98 10.82 15.41
CA GLU A 284 -14.82 11.38 16.76
C GLU A 284 -13.38 11.86 17.04
N LYS A 285 -12.42 11.53 16.15
CA LYS A 285 -11.01 11.92 16.28
C LYS A 285 -10.62 12.97 15.24
N LYS A 286 -9.58 13.73 15.54
CA LYS A 286 -9.07 14.76 14.62
C LYS A 286 -7.76 14.29 13.99
N PHE A 287 -7.69 14.43 12.68
CA PHE A 287 -6.52 14.05 11.88
C PHE A 287 -5.99 15.26 11.13
N TYR A 288 -4.77 15.66 11.50
CA TYR A 288 -4.01 16.69 10.81
C TYR A 288 -3.09 16.02 9.78
N LYS A 289 -2.78 16.73 8.71
CA LYS A 289 -2.05 16.19 7.55
C LYS A 289 -0.69 16.86 7.41
N ALA A 290 0.40 16.10 7.44
CA ALA A 290 1.68 16.44 6.85
C ALA A 290 1.93 15.41 5.74
N CYS A 291 1.36 15.66 4.57
CA CYS A 291 1.24 14.64 3.54
C CYS A 291 1.49 15.18 2.12
N LYS A 292 1.76 14.25 1.20
CA LYS A 292 1.82 14.52 -0.25
C LYS A 292 0.92 13.53 -0.97
N LEU A 293 0.38 13.93 -2.13
CA LEU A 293 -0.47 13.06 -2.94
C LEU A 293 0.37 12.13 -3.82
N CYS A 294 0.03 10.86 -3.82
CA CYS A 294 0.54 9.90 -4.78
C CYS A 294 -0.31 9.93 -6.05
N ARG A 295 0.21 10.55 -7.13
CA ARG A 295 -0.50 10.63 -8.40
C ARG A 295 -0.92 9.26 -8.95
N TYR A 296 -0.10 8.24 -8.74
CA TYR A 296 -0.36 6.89 -9.25
C TYR A 296 -1.53 6.21 -8.52
N MET A 297 -1.60 6.35 -7.19
CA MET A 297 -2.72 5.83 -6.40
C MET A 297 -4.04 6.53 -6.71
N LYS A 298 -4.01 7.77 -7.21
CA LYS A 298 -5.19 8.56 -7.59
C LYS A 298 -5.61 8.39 -9.05
N MET A 299 -4.92 7.53 -9.82
CA MET A 299 -5.30 7.24 -11.22
C MET A 299 -6.62 6.47 -11.30
N ILE A 300 -6.82 5.51 -10.41
CA ILE A 300 -8.00 4.64 -10.43
C ILE A 300 -9.22 5.40 -9.90
N THR A 301 -10.29 5.42 -10.69
CA THR A 301 -11.59 6.01 -10.38
C THR A 301 -12.68 4.93 -10.30
N LEU A 302 -13.89 5.30 -9.82
CA LEU A 302 -15.06 4.40 -9.90
C LEU A 302 -15.40 4.05 -11.36
N GLU A 303 -15.23 5.00 -12.29
CA GLU A 303 -15.49 4.76 -13.72
C GLU A 303 -14.51 3.73 -14.29
N ASP A 304 -13.21 3.83 -14.00
CA ASP A 304 -12.20 2.84 -14.42
C ASP A 304 -12.49 1.46 -13.81
N THR A 305 -12.88 1.43 -12.54
CA THR A 305 -13.24 0.19 -11.84
C THR A 305 -14.47 -0.47 -12.46
N LEU A 306 -15.49 0.34 -12.81
CA LEU A 306 -16.68 -0.12 -13.50
C LEU A 306 -16.36 -0.64 -14.90
N ASP A 307 -15.60 0.12 -15.71
CA ASP A 307 -15.21 -0.28 -17.06
C ASP A 307 -14.37 -1.56 -17.06
N SER A 308 -13.44 -1.67 -16.11
CA SER A 308 -12.63 -2.88 -15.92
C SER A 308 -13.51 -4.12 -15.66
N LEU A 309 -14.50 -4.00 -14.77
CA LEU A 309 -15.45 -5.08 -14.50
C LEU A 309 -16.38 -5.37 -15.68
N GLN A 310 -16.86 -4.36 -16.41
CA GLN A 310 -17.76 -4.54 -17.54
C GLN A 310 -17.08 -5.25 -18.71
N ARG A 311 -15.87 -4.82 -19.05
CA ARG A 311 -15.16 -5.24 -20.26
C ARG A 311 -14.08 -6.28 -20.01
N MET A 312 -13.82 -6.65 -18.75
CA MET A 312 -12.71 -7.54 -18.35
C MET A 312 -11.37 -7.04 -18.90
N ARG A 313 -11.08 -5.73 -18.70
CA ARG A 313 -9.89 -5.07 -19.26
C ARG A 313 -8.76 -5.01 -18.25
N TYR A 314 -7.54 -4.99 -18.81
CA TYR A 314 -6.29 -4.81 -18.07
C TYR A 314 -6.02 -5.94 -17.08
N GLU A 315 -6.14 -7.18 -17.59
CA GLU A 315 -5.70 -8.35 -16.87
C GLU A 315 -4.17 -8.34 -16.70
N ILE A 316 -3.72 -8.60 -15.50
CA ILE A 316 -2.30 -8.80 -15.18
C ILE A 316 -1.88 -10.18 -15.62
N THR A 317 -0.90 -10.24 -16.51
CA THR A 317 -0.28 -11.47 -17.01
C THR A 317 1.21 -11.46 -16.67
N LEU A 318 1.75 -12.61 -16.31
CA LEU A 318 3.16 -12.78 -15.94
C LEU A 318 3.74 -13.97 -16.70
N ASP A 319 5.03 -13.91 -17.01
CA ASP A 319 5.78 -15.07 -17.42
C ASP A 319 5.79 -16.10 -16.28
N GLU A 320 5.57 -17.39 -16.59
CA GLU A 320 5.39 -18.41 -15.55
C GLU A 320 6.66 -18.70 -14.75
N ASP A 321 7.85 -18.63 -15.37
CA ASP A 321 9.11 -18.78 -14.64
C ASP A 321 9.34 -17.60 -13.67
N VAL A 322 9.11 -16.39 -14.14
CA VAL A 322 9.17 -15.17 -13.31
C VAL A 322 8.17 -15.28 -12.16
N ARG A 323 6.92 -15.63 -12.45
CA ARG A 323 5.87 -15.81 -11.45
C ARG A 323 6.28 -16.81 -10.36
N ALA A 324 6.74 -18.00 -10.78
CA ALA A 324 7.10 -19.07 -9.84
C ALA A 324 8.26 -18.67 -8.92
N ARG A 325 9.30 -18.03 -9.47
CA ARG A 325 10.43 -17.52 -8.66
C ARG A 325 10.00 -16.39 -7.71
N ALA A 326 9.22 -15.44 -8.20
CA ALA A 326 8.69 -14.34 -7.37
C ALA A 326 7.78 -14.85 -6.24
N GLU A 327 7.00 -15.91 -6.48
CA GLU A 327 6.17 -16.55 -5.46
C GLU A 327 6.98 -17.06 -4.27
N VAL A 328 8.15 -17.65 -4.51
CA VAL A 328 9.05 -18.11 -3.43
C VAL A 328 9.44 -16.96 -2.51
N ALA A 329 9.85 -15.81 -3.07
CA ALA A 329 10.24 -14.65 -2.30
C ALA A 329 9.05 -14.02 -1.52
N LEU A 330 7.86 -13.96 -2.14
CA LEU A 330 6.64 -13.48 -1.48
C LEU A 330 6.15 -14.41 -0.37
N ARG A 331 6.18 -15.74 -0.57
CA ARG A 331 5.78 -16.71 0.47
C ARG A 331 6.73 -16.64 1.68
N LYS A 332 8.02 -16.46 1.42
CA LYS A 332 9.03 -16.31 2.48
C LYS A 332 8.78 -15.05 3.33
N MET A 333 8.24 -13.99 2.73
CA MET A 333 7.77 -12.81 3.49
C MET A 333 6.71 -13.17 4.54
N PHE A 334 5.77 -14.05 4.20
CA PHE A 334 4.73 -14.47 5.15
C PHE A 334 5.26 -15.41 6.22
N GLU A 335 6.25 -16.24 5.90
CA GLU A 335 6.88 -17.17 6.85
C GLU A 335 7.73 -16.43 7.88
N LEU A 336 8.58 -15.51 7.42
CA LEU A 336 9.54 -14.78 8.25
C LEU A 336 8.93 -13.56 8.96
N GLY A 337 7.85 -13.00 8.44
CA GLY A 337 7.18 -11.80 8.95
C GLY A 337 6.05 -12.07 9.97
N ARG A 338 5.97 -13.29 10.53
CA ARG A 338 4.97 -13.68 11.55
C ARG A 338 5.21 -13.07 12.90
#